data_7b0506a29502fd0579049911329ee00a
#
_entry.id   7b0506a29502fd0579049911329ee00a
#
_cell.length_a   1.000
_cell.length_b   1.000
_cell.length_c   1.000
_cell.angle_alpha   90.00
_cell.angle_beta   90.00
_cell.angle_gamma   90.00
#
_symmetry.space_group_name_H-M   'P 1'
#
loop_
_entity.id
_entity.type
_entity.pdbx_description
1 polymer ?
#
loop_
_entity_poly.entity_id
_entity_poly.type
_entity_poly.pdbx_seq_one_letter_code
_entity_poly.pdbx_strand_id
1 'polypeptide(L)'
;MDFVTLRIKVKEEAEKLGFTDWEITFSGSQGTELMVRDGQVDHFENSIQHGIAFRGNINGKTGYSYSEKIDDDAISYLVKEAFDNAQIIEEEAEIFFEGSESYPEVNSYNDDIECITPEKLIENAVDMEKSLLNSSEYMKAADYCLCGKSSGESFMANSKGLNLQFKQNMAVGYISGIAENNGDIKTGGEYWYGCDIEKFSPKELGETAGKKIVSHMGAKSIPSAEMNVVFENEAMSDILATFSGVFFAENAQKGFSMLEGKKGNLIGSEILNIKDDGICEKSGYSIPFDSEGVAVQNKYVIEKGVLKTLLYNLKSASKDNTVSTGNGFKAGLKSPVVTTCTNFYIEKGDCTKNDIIKSLSNGIIITDVTGLHAGANTISGDFSLSAEGFLIENGNITSPVEQITVAGNFYDILKNIEKIADDVKFSMPSGMGVFGSPTVFVGKMSVSGM
;
A
#
# COMPACT_ATOMS: atom_id res chain seq x y z
N MET A 1 3.35 -31.67 -0.74
CA MET A 1 3.12 -32.08 0.68
C MET A 1 1.98 -31.22 1.20
N ASP A 2 1.00 -31.78 1.92
CA ASP A 2 -0.06 -30.97 2.55
C ASP A 2 0.45 -30.31 3.84
N PHE A 3 -0.25 -29.25 4.29
CA PHE A 3 0.17 -28.44 5.43
C PHE A 3 0.14 -29.18 6.77
N VAL A 4 -0.72 -30.18 6.94
CA VAL A 4 -0.78 -31.02 8.14
C VAL A 4 0.51 -31.86 8.25
N THR A 5 0.89 -32.50 7.15
CA THR A 5 2.12 -33.29 7.05
C THR A 5 3.35 -32.42 7.25
N LEU A 6 3.39 -31.23 6.62
CA LEU A 6 4.48 -30.26 6.79
C LEU A 6 4.67 -29.88 8.26
N ARG A 7 3.60 -29.49 8.95
CA ARG A 7 3.65 -29.12 10.38
C ARG A 7 4.16 -30.27 11.27
N ILE A 8 3.69 -31.51 11.03
CA ILE A 8 4.10 -32.67 11.82
C ILE A 8 5.59 -32.92 11.65
N LYS A 9 6.11 -32.94 10.42
CA LYS A 9 7.52 -33.19 10.14
C LYS A 9 8.43 -32.10 10.70
N VAL A 10 8.05 -30.84 10.54
CA VAL A 10 8.79 -29.71 11.12
C VAL A 10 8.84 -29.81 12.64
N LYS A 11 7.73 -30.15 13.29
CA LYS A 11 7.68 -30.36 14.73
C LYS A 11 8.67 -31.46 15.17
N GLU A 12 8.64 -32.61 14.50
CA GLU A 12 9.53 -33.74 14.82
C GLU A 12 11.02 -33.37 14.70
N GLU A 13 11.38 -32.64 13.61
CA GLU A 13 12.78 -32.22 13.42
C GLU A 13 13.20 -31.14 14.43
N ALA A 14 12.31 -30.16 14.72
CA ALA A 14 12.58 -29.13 15.71
C ALA A 14 12.76 -29.69 17.12
N GLU A 15 11.92 -30.65 17.54
CA GLU A 15 12.02 -31.34 18.84
C GLU A 15 13.31 -32.16 18.94
N LYS A 16 13.73 -32.83 17.86
CA LYS A 16 15.02 -33.59 17.84
C LYS A 16 16.25 -32.70 18.09
N LEU A 17 16.22 -31.44 17.58
CA LEU A 17 17.30 -30.47 17.75
C LEU A 17 17.19 -29.63 19.02
N GLY A 18 16.08 -29.76 19.78
CA GLY A 18 15.89 -29.11 21.07
C GLY A 18 15.41 -27.67 20.98
N PHE A 19 14.73 -27.25 19.91
CA PHE A 19 14.07 -25.98 19.86
C PHE A 19 12.95 -25.89 20.90
N THR A 20 12.93 -24.80 21.66
CA THR A 20 11.89 -24.52 22.68
C THR A 20 10.62 -24.00 22.07
N ASP A 21 10.75 -23.15 21.07
CA ASP A 21 9.66 -22.64 20.24
C ASP A 21 10.06 -22.73 18.78
N TRP A 22 9.09 -22.95 17.91
CA TRP A 22 9.30 -23.00 16.48
C TRP A 22 8.09 -22.54 15.71
N GLU A 23 8.31 -22.08 14.49
CA GLU A 23 7.29 -21.67 13.53
C GLU A 23 7.70 -22.07 12.12
N ILE A 24 6.75 -22.56 11.36
CA ILE A 24 6.85 -22.80 9.93
C ILE A 24 5.87 -21.91 9.19
N THR A 25 6.34 -21.22 8.17
CA THR A 25 5.54 -20.42 7.25
C THR A 25 5.69 -20.96 5.84
N PHE A 26 4.58 -21.15 5.14
CA PHE A 26 4.55 -21.38 3.70
C PHE A 26 3.99 -20.13 3.00
N SER A 27 4.55 -19.78 1.87
CA SER A 27 4.01 -18.80 0.94
C SER A 27 4.11 -19.33 -0.48
N GLY A 28 2.99 -19.31 -1.18
CA GLY A 28 2.90 -19.65 -2.59
C GLY A 28 2.14 -18.57 -3.34
N SER A 29 2.58 -18.24 -4.54
CA SER A 29 1.90 -17.33 -5.45
C SER A 29 2.03 -17.78 -6.89
N GLN A 30 1.02 -17.47 -7.66
CA GLN A 30 1.04 -17.61 -9.12
C GLN A 30 0.44 -16.36 -9.76
N GLY A 31 0.94 -15.98 -10.91
CA GLY A 31 0.48 -14.81 -11.63
C GLY A 31 0.55 -15.01 -13.13
N THR A 32 -0.36 -14.35 -13.83
CA THR A 32 -0.33 -14.17 -15.29
C THR A 32 -0.39 -12.68 -15.54
N GLU A 33 0.58 -12.16 -16.24
CA GLU A 33 0.66 -10.76 -16.62
C GLU A 33 0.92 -10.65 -18.12
N LEU A 34 0.25 -9.71 -18.76
CA LEU A 34 0.51 -9.39 -20.15
C LEU A 34 0.46 -7.88 -20.40
N MET A 35 1.23 -7.46 -21.37
CA MET A 35 1.21 -6.10 -21.91
C MET A 35 0.82 -6.12 -23.37
N VAL A 36 0.06 -5.12 -23.78
CA VAL A 36 -0.34 -4.88 -25.16
C VAL A 36 0.28 -3.58 -25.63
N ARG A 37 0.70 -3.58 -26.90
CA ARG A 37 1.16 -2.42 -27.63
C ARG A 37 0.69 -2.50 -29.07
N ASP A 38 0.11 -1.42 -29.60
CA ASP A 38 -0.42 -1.35 -30.97
C ASP A 38 -1.41 -2.51 -31.31
N GLY A 39 -2.25 -2.85 -30.33
CA GLY A 39 -3.25 -3.91 -30.44
C GLY A 39 -2.70 -5.34 -30.46
N GLN A 40 -1.41 -5.53 -30.15
CA GLN A 40 -0.75 -6.84 -30.13
C GLN A 40 -0.09 -7.10 -28.77
N VAL A 41 0.03 -8.38 -28.40
CA VAL A 41 0.76 -8.77 -27.18
C VAL A 41 2.23 -8.46 -27.36
N ASP A 42 2.76 -7.56 -26.52
CA ASP A 42 4.16 -7.16 -26.46
C ASP A 42 4.93 -8.01 -25.42
N HIS A 43 4.29 -8.30 -24.29
CA HIS A 43 4.86 -9.13 -23.23
C HIS A 43 3.81 -10.08 -22.66
N PHE A 44 4.24 -11.29 -22.29
CA PHE A 44 3.41 -12.28 -21.61
C PHE A 44 4.25 -13.07 -20.63
N GLU A 45 3.84 -13.08 -19.38
CA GLU A 45 4.53 -13.79 -18.30
C GLU A 45 3.56 -14.64 -17.48
N ASN A 46 3.97 -15.89 -17.20
CA ASN A 46 3.39 -16.73 -16.17
C ASN A 46 4.45 -16.99 -15.10
N SER A 47 4.16 -16.65 -13.86
CA SER A 47 5.06 -16.88 -12.74
C SER A 47 4.43 -17.81 -11.71
N ILE A 48 5.24 -18.70 -11.14
CA ILE A 48 4.88 -19.53 -9.99
C ILE A 48 6.04 -19.45 -9.01
N GLN A 49 5.76 -19.03 -7.80
CA GLN A 49 6.73 -18.96 -6.71
C GLN A 49 6.15 -19.64 -5.47
N HIS A 50 6.96 -20.39 -4.76
CA HIS A 50 6.58 -20.96 -3.47
C HIS A 50 7.82 -21.22 -2.62
N GLY A 51 7.62 -21.34 -1.33
CA GLY A 51 8.66 -21.68 -0.40
C GLY A 51 8.15 -21.84 1.01
N ILE A 52 9.05 -22.32 1.86
CA ILE A 52 8.84 -22.45 3.30
C ILE A 52 9.95 -21.74 4.04
N ALA A 53 9.61 -21.16 5.18
CA ALA A 53 10.57 -20.57 6.10
C ALA A 53 10.35 -21.12 7.49
N PHE A 54 11.42 -21.44 8.17
CA PHE A 54 11.44 -21.91 9.55
C PHE A 54 12.15 -20.89 10.42
N ARG A 55 11.58 -20.61 11.58
CA ARG A 55 12.27 -19.94 12.68
C ARG A 55 12.07 -20.70 13.98
N GLY A 56 13.07 -20.70 14.84
CA GLY A 56 12.97 -21.41 16.11
C GLY A 56 13.90 -20.85 17.18
N ASN A 57 13.41 -20.86 18.43
CA ASN A 57 14.18 -20.44 19.61
C ASN A 57 14.96 -21.61 20.20
N ILE A 58 16.24 -21.39 20.39
CA ILE A 58 17.13 -22.32 21.10
C ILE A 58 18.19 -21.51 21.86
N ASN A 59 18.44 -21.89 23.13
CA ASN A 59 19.44 -21.24 23.98
C ASN A 59 19.27 -19.69 24.09
N GLY A 60 18.03 -19.21 24.05
CA GLY A 60 17.74 -17.77 24.14
C GLY A 60 17.99 -16.98 22.84
N LYS A 61 18.12 -17.65 21.70
CA LYS A 61 18.36 -17.04 20.39
C LYS A 61 17.42 -17.62 19.35
N THR A 62 17.10 -16.86 18.31
CA THR A 62 16.27 -17.33 17.20
C THR A 62 17.10 -17.61 15.97
N GLY A 63 17.07 -18.86 15.52
CA GLY A 63 17.59 -19.23 14.21
C GLY A 63 16.50 -19.15 13.15
N TYR A 64 16.90 -18.79 11.93
CA TYR A 64 16.03 -18.65 10.79
C TYR A 64 16.63 -19.30 9.55
N SER A 65 15.78 -19.92 8.73
CA SER A 65 16.16 -20.46 7.43
C SER A 65 14.96 -20.49 6.49
N TYR A 66 15.21 -20.63 5.19
CA TYR A 66 14.15 -20.77 4.18
C TYR A 66 14.57 -21.74 3.07
N SER A 67 13.56 -22.29 2.37
CA SER A 67 13.75 -23.17 1.22
C SER A 67 12.62 -22.99 0.21
N GLU A 68 12.94 -23.04 -1.08
CA GLU A 68 11.97 -23.12 -2.17
C GLU A 68 11.56 -24.57 -2.45
N LYS A 69 12.29 -25.56 -1.91
CA LYS A 69 11.91 -26.96 -1.96
C LYS A 69 11.07 -27.35 -0.76
N ILE A 70 10.10 -28.24 -0.97
CA ILE A 70 9.14 -28.70 0.05
C ILE A 70 9.07 -30.22 0.01
N ASP A 71 10.18 -30.88 0.32
CA ASP A 71 10.30 -32.31 0.49
C ASP A 71 10.92 -32.64 1.87
N ASP A 72 11.04 -33.92 2.19
CA ASP A 72 11.52 -34.36 3.49
C ASP A 72 12.98 -33.95 3.76
N ASP A 73 13.81 -34.02 2.73
CA ASP A 73 15.22 -33.61 2.82
C ASP A 73 15.34 -32.11 3.04
N ALA A 74 14.52 -31.33 2.36
CA ALA A 74 14.47 -29.89 2.51
C ALA A 74 14.02 -29.46 3.91
N ILE A 75 13.05 -30.15 4.52
CA ILE A 75 12.59 -29.88 5.89
C ILE A 75 13.69 -30.13 6.90
N SER A 76 14.37 -31.32 6.83
CA SER A 76 15.46 -31.63 7.73
C SER A 76 16.63 -30.65 7.59
N TYR A 77 16.97 -30.27 6.36
CA TYR A 77 17.98 -29.26 6.08
C TYR A 77 17.57 -27.89 6.65
N LEU A 78 16.34 -27.45 6.40
CA LEU A 78 15.78 -26.18 6.85
C LEU A 78 15.91 -26.02 8.38
N VAL A 79 15.44 -27.00 9.14
CA VAL A 79 15.48 -26.95 10.61
C VAL A 79 16.92 -26.98 11.13
N LYS A 80 17.81 -27.75 10.48
CA LYS A 80 19.23 -27.80 10.83
C LYS A 80 19.95 -26.49 10.55
N GLU A 81 19.74 -25.87 9.39
CA GLU A 81 20.32 -24.55 9.05
C GLU A 81 19.88 -23.47 10.06
N ALA A 82 18.60 -23.47 10.45
CA ALA A 82 18.14 -22.56 11.49
C ALA A 82 18.84 -22.81 12.84
N PHE A 83 19.09 -24.08 13.19
CA PHE A 83 19.86 -24.43 14.39
C PHE A 83 21.28 -23.86 14.32
N ASP A 84 21.97 -24.07 13.19
CA ASP A 84 23.33 -23.59 12.99
C ASP A 84 23.40 -22.06 13.01
N ASN A 85 22.43 -21.40 12.37
CA ASN A 85 22.30 -19.94 12.37
C ASN A 85 22.07 -19.36 13.78
N ALA A 86 21.27 -20.04 14.63
CA ALA A 86 21.07 -19.62 16.02
C ALA A 86 22.35 -19.59 16.86
N GLN A 87 23.38 -20.38 16.50
CA GLN A 87 24.64 -20.42 17.23
C GLN A 87 25.49 -19.15 17.03
N ILE A 88 25.33 -18.44 15.92
CA ILE A 88 26.14 -17.28 15.54
C ILE A 88 25.43 -15.94 15.69
N ILE A 89 24.10 -15.92 15.85
CA ILE A 89 23.30 -14.71 16.06
C ILE A 89 23.57 -14.16 17.47
N GLU A 90 23.68 -12.81 17.57
CA GLU A 90 23.87 -12.12 18.86
C GLU A 90 22.56 -11.59 19.44
N GLU A 91 21.53 -11.43 18.61
CA GLU A 91 20.23 -10.89 19.01
C GLU A 91 19.47 -11.83 19.94
N GLU A 92 18.64 -11.23 20.83
CA GLU A 92 17.75 -11.97 21.74
C GLU A 92 16.68 -12.74 20.98
N ALA A 93 16.12 -13.77 21.62
CA ALA A 93 15.07 -14.61 21.06
C ALA A 93 13.82 -13.80 20.68
N GLU A 94 13.29 -14.10 19.49
CA GLU A 94 12.04 -13.52 19.02
C GLU A 94 10.82 -14.08 19.78
N ILE A 95 9.73 -13.32 19.75
CA ILE A 95 8.45 -13.69 20.33
C ILE A 95 7.68 -14.56 19.35
N PHE A 96 7.11 -15.67 19.85
CA PHE A 96 6.18 -16.52 19.11
C PHE A 96 4.77 -16.28 19.65
N PHE A 97 3.85 -16.01 18.75
CA PHE A 97 2.48 -15.66 19.08
C PHE A 97 1.61 -16.92 19.27
N GLU A 98 0.74 -16.91 20.27
CA GLU A 98 -0.13 -18.06 20.60
C GLU A 98 -1.37 -18.13 19.69
N GLY A 99 -1.76 -17.00 19.12
CA GLY A 99 -2.98 -16.82 18.33
C GLY A 99 -3.88 -15.73 18.91
N SER A 100 -4.72 -15.16 18.06
CA SER A 100 -5.79 -14.25 18.47
C SER A 100 -7.03 -15.05 18.91
N GLU A 101 -7.86 -14.48 19.77
CA GLU A 101 -9.13 -15.10 20.20
C GLU A 101 -10.06 -15.38 18.99
N SER A 102 -10.02 -14.51 17.99
CA SER A 102 -10.73 -14.66 16.73
C SER A 102 -9.97 -13.97 15.59
N TYR A 103 -10.25 -14.39 14.37
CA TYR A 103 -9.74 -13.78 13.15
C TYR A 103 -10.90 -13.24 12.34
N PRO A 104 -10.79 -12.06 11.73
CA PRO A 104 -11.84 -11.53 10.87
C PRO A 104 -12.01 -12.40 9.63
N GLU A 105 -13.26 -12.52 9.19
CA GLU A 105 -13.56 -13.03 7.84
C GLU A 105 -13.30 -11.94 6.83
N VAL A 106 -12.61 -12.29 5.73
CA VAL A 106 -12.28 -11.37 4.65
C VAL A 106 -12.69 -11.97 3.31
N ASN A 107 -13.19 -11.12 2.42
CA ASN A 107 -13.57 -11.51 1.06
C ASN A 107 -12.44 -11.10 0.08
N SER A 108 -11.38 -11.89 0.04
CA SER A 108 -10.17 -11.63 -0.76
C SER A 108 -9.87 -12.73 -1.77
N TYR A 109 -10.79 -13.66 -1.99
CA TYR A 109 -10.68 -14.71 -2.98
C TYR A 109 -11.98 -14.89 -3.75
N ASN A 110 -11.90 -14.94 -5.07
CA ASN A 110 -13.03 -15.17 -5.96
C ASN A 110 -12.63 -16.17 -7.05
N ASP A 111 -13.37 -17.27 -7.18
CA ASP A 111 -13.13 -18.29 -8.20
C ASP A 111 -13.18 -17.72 -9.64
N ASP A 112 -13.94 -16.66 -9.88
CA ASP A 112 -14.03 -16.02 -11.20
C ASP A 112 -12.68 -15.46 -11.68
N ILE A 113 -11.82 -14.99 -10.75
CA ILE A 113 -10.45 -14.56 -11.09
C ILE A 113 -9.62 -15.73 -11.63
N GLU A 114 -9.74 -16.91 -11.01
CA GLU A 114 -9.03 -18.12 -11.50
C GLU A 114 -9.49 -18.51 -12.90
N CYS A 115 -10.76 -18.29 -13.21
CA CYS A 115 -11.36 -18.62 -14.50
C CYS A 115 -10.99 -17.65 -15.63
N ILE A 116 -10.37 -16.50 -15.34
CA ILE A 116 -9.96 -15.56 -16.40
C ILE A 116 -8.89 -16.22 -17.28
N THR A 117 -9.20 -16.36 -18.57
CA THR A 117 -8.26 -16.94 -19.55
C THR A 117 -7.26 -15.88 -20.06
N PRO A 118 -6.09 -16.31 -20.59
CA PRO A 118 -5.16 -15.38 -21.23
C PRO A 118 -5.81 -14.57 -22.36
N GLU A 119 -6.70 -15.21 -23.16
CA GLU A 119 -7.41 -14.53 -24.24
C GLU A 119 -8.30 -13.39 -23.72
N LYS A 120 -8.94 -13.59 -22.54
CA LYS A 120 -9.75 -12.53 -21.92
C LYS A 120 -8.90 -11.38 -21.40
N LEU A 121 -7.72 -11.67 -20.85
CA LEU A 121 -6.76 -10.62 -20.45
C LEU A 121 -6.29 -9.82 -21.67
N ILE A 122 -6.01 -10.50 -22.80
CA ILE A 122 -5.62 -9.84 -24.07
C ILE A 122 -6.76 -8.94 -24.57
N GLU A 123 -7.99 -9.46 -24.63
CA GLU A 123 -9.18 -8.68 -25.02
C GLU A 123 -9.32 -7.42 -24.18
N ASN A 124 -9.23 -7.55 -22.84
CA ASN A 124 -9.33 -6.43 -21.92
C ASN A 124 -8.23 -5.38 -22.14
N ALA A 125 -6.97 -5.80 -22.32
CA ALA A 125 -5.85 -4.91 -22.58
C ALA A 125 -6.00 -4.16 -23.91
N VAL A 126 -6.41 -4.86 -24.99
CA VAL A 126 -6.66 -4.25 -26.30
C VAL A 126 -7.81 -3.24 -26.23
N ASP A 127 -8.89 -3.55 -25.52
CA ASP A 127 -10.03 -2.64 -25.35
C ASP A 127 -9.63 -1.40 -24.54
N MET A 128 -8.80 -1.57 -23.54
CA MET A 128 -8.26 -0.50 -22.70
C MET A 128 -7.36 0.44 -23.51
N GLU A 129 -6.39 -0.11 -24.27
CA GLU A 129 -5.52 0.66 -25.17
C GLU A 129 -6.32 1.44 -26.21
N LYS A 130 -7.23 0.77 -26.87
CA LYS A 130 -8.11 1.38 -27.88
C LYS A 130 -8.96 2.52 -27.30
N SER A 131 -9.45 2.35 -26.08
CA SER A 131 -10.28 3.37 -25.42
C SER A 131 -9.45 4.57 -24.99
N LEU A 132 -8.21 4.38 -24.55
CA LEU A 132 -7.26 5.44 -24.29
C LEU A 132 -7.01 6.24 -25.58
N LEU A 133 -6.60 5.58 -26.66
CA LEU A 133 -6.25 6.22 -27.94
C LEU A 133 -7.43 6.98 -28.57
N ASN A 134 -8.64 6.48 -28.39
CA ASN A 134 -9.86 7.13 -28.89
C ASN A 134 -10.40 8.23 -27.97
N SER A 135 -9.84 8.43 -26.77
CA SER A 135 -10.35 9.41 -25.80
C SER A 135 -10.17 10.87 -26.24
N SER A 136 -9.15 11.12 -27.10
CA SER A 136 -8.85 12.46 -27.65
C SER A 136 -7.99 12.37 -28.89
N GLU A 137 -8.11 13.37 -29.80
CA GLU A 137 -7.23 13.53 -30.97
C GLU A 137 -5.76 13.83 -30.60
N TYR A 138 -5.51 14.27 -29.37
CA TYR A 138 -4.17 14.53 -28.84
C TYR A 138 -3.46 13.26 -28.35
N MET A 139 -4.16 12.19 -28.10
CA MET A 139 -3.55 10.92 -27.70
C MET A 139 -2.74 10.33 -28.86
N LYS A 140 -1.47 10.00 -28.60
CA LYS A 140 -0.52 9.49 -29.62
C LYS A 140 -0.18 8.03 -29.43
N ALA A 141 -0.01 7.60 -28.19
CA ALA A 141 0.39 6.22 -27.87
C ALA A 141 -0.08 5.81 -26.48
N ALA A 142 -0.31 4.54 -26.30
CA ALA A 142 -0.23 3.92 -24.98
C ALA A 142 1.26 3.65 -24.68
N ASP A 143 1.75 4.16 -23.55
CA ASP A 143 3.11 3.93 -23.11
C ASP A 143 3.22 2.57 -22.40
N TYR A 144 2.22 2.26 -21.58
CA TYR A 144 2.12 1.01 -20.86
C TYR A 144 0.66 0.57 -20.78
N CYS A 145 0.36 -0.66 -21.14
CA CYS A 145 -0.99 -1.21 -21.11
C CYS A 145 -0.93 -2.65 -20.61
N LEU A 146 -1.23 -2.84 -19.33
CA LEU A 146 -1.09 -4.11 -18.62
C LEU A 146 -2.46 -4.64 -18.18
N CYS A 147 -2.68 -5.92 -18.37
CA CYS A 147 -3.71 -6.70 -17.68
C CYS A 147 -3.07 -7.92 -17.03
N GLY A 148 -3.50 -8.24 -15.82
CA GLY A 148 -2.98 -9.40 -15.12
C GLY A 148 -3.96 -9.96 -14.09
N LYS A 149 -3.62 -11.16 -13.62
CA LYS A 149 -4.24 -11.78 -12.45
C LYS A 149 -3.17 -12.44 -11.59
N SER A 150 -3.43 -12.49 -10.30
CA SER A 150 -2.56 -13.21 -9.37
C SER A 150 -3.38 -13.92 -8.31
N SER A 151 -2.86 -15.03 -7.80
CA SER A 151 -3.38 -15.70 -6.63
C SER A 151 -2.25 -16.08 -5.68
N GLY A 152 -2.56 -16.09 -4.40
CA GLY A 152 -1.64 -16.41 -3.35
C GLY A 152 -2.26 -17.29 -2.28
N GLU A 153 -1.44 -18.16 -1.69
CA GLU A 153 -1.79 -18.98 -0.54
C GLU A 153 -0.69 -18.85 0.50
N SER A 154 -1.09 -18.65 1.75
CA SER A 154 -0.18 -18.65 2.89
C SER A 154 -0.64 -19.62 3.97
N PHE A 155 0.33 -20.22 4.67
CA PHE A 155 0.10 -21.07 5.81
C PHE A 155 1.13 -20.73 6.88
N MET A 156 0.70 -20.73 8.14
CA MET A 156 1.56 -20.53 9.30
C MET A 156 1.15 -21.48 10.42
N ALA A 157 2.13 -22.14 11.01
CA ALA A 157 1.91 -22.94 12.21
C ALA A 157 3.11 -22.85 13.14
N ASN A 158 2.87 -22.89 14.46
CA ASN A 158 3.96 -22.84 15.44
C ASN A 158 3.73 -23.75 16.65
N SER A 159 4.73 -23.80 17.53
CA SER A 159 4.73 -24.60 18.75
C SER A 159 3.72 -24.12 19.81
N LYS A 160 3.24 -22.87 19.73
CA LYS A 160 2.28 -22.30 20.66
C LYS A 160 0.82 -22.63 20.32
N GLY A 161 0.58 -23.33 19.21
CA GLY A 161 -0.75 -23.75 18.78
C GLY A 161 -1.32 -22.96 17.62
N LEU A 162 -0.62 -21.92 17.13
CA LEU A 162 -1.02 -21.20 15.94
C LEU A 162 -1.11 -22.15 14.75
N ASN A 163 -2.18 -22.04 13.96
CA ASN A 163 -2.41 -22.82 12.74
C ASN A 163 -3.37 -22.03 11.83
N LEU A 164 -2.81 -21.24 10.93
CA LEU A 164 -3.52 -20.32 10.08
C LEU A 164 -3.29 -20.63 8.61
N GLN A 165 -4.31 -20.43 7.82
CA GLN A 165 -4.26 -20.55 6.36
C GLN A 165 -5.08 -19.43 5.73
N PHE A 166 -4.58 -18.87 4.64
CA PHE A 166 -5.23 -17.78 3.94
C PHE A 166 -4.99 -17.90 2.44
N LYS A 167 -6.03 -17.61 1.66
CA LYS A 167 -5.97 -17.50 0.20
C LYS A 167 -6.48 -16.15 -0.25
N GLN A 168 -5.86 -15.61 -1.26
CA GLN A 168 -6.28 -14.38 -1.90
C GLN A 168 -6.03 -14.44 -3.40
N ASN A 169 -6.81 -13.70 -4.16
CA ASN A 169 -6.52 -13.44 -5.56
C ASN A 169 -7.03 -12.06 -5.98
N MET A 170 -6.48 -11.55 -7.06
CA MET A 170 -6.91 -10.28 -7.65
C MET A 170 -6.64 -10.25 -9.15
N ALA A 171 -7.40 -9.44 -9.85
CA ALA A 171 -7.06 -8.99 -11.19
C ALA A 171 -6.60 -7.53 -11.15
N VAL A 172 -5.82 -7.12 -12.13
CA VAL A 172 -5.28 -5.77 -12.27
C VAL A 172 -5.38 -5.32 -13.72
N GLY A 173 -5.72 -4.05 -13.90
CA GLY A 173 -5.57 -3.32 -15.16
C GLY A 173 -4.81 -2.03 -14.88
N TYR A 174 -3.81 -1.74 -15.67
CA TYR A 174 -3.06 -0.49 -15.62
C TYR A 174 -2.84 0.02 -17.03
N ILE A 175 -3.06 1.31 -17.24
CA ILE A 175 -2.78 1.95 -18.52
C ILE A 175 -2.17 3.31 -18.31
N SER A 176 -1.11 3.62 -19.04
CA SER A 176 -0.56 4.95 -19.19
C SER A 176 -0.42 5.31 -20.67
N GLY A 177 -0.40 6.60 -20.95
CA GLY A 177 -0.32 7.07 -22.32
C GLY A 177 0.36 8.42 -22.47
N ILE A 178 0.56 8.78 -23.72
CA ILE A 178 1.23 10.01 -24.16
C ILE A 178 0.26 10.81 -25.03
N ALA A 179 -0.03 12.03 -24.62
CA ALA A 179 -0.71 13.03 -25.46
C ALA A 179 0.30 14.08 -25.93
N GLU A 180 0.12 14.57 -27.16
CA GLU A 180 0.99 15.58 -27.75
C GLU A 180 0.20 16.53 -28.63
N ASN A 181 0.42 17.83 -28.43
CA ASN A 181 -0.11 18.90 -29.26
C ASN A 181 0.91 20.03 -29.42
N ASN A 182 1.41 20.24 -30.64
CA ASN A 182 2.37 21.31 -30.97
C ASN A 182 3.63 21.35 -30.07
N GLY A 183 4.13 20.18 -29.68
CA GLY A 183 5.32 20.04 -28.83
C GLY A 183 5.05 20.07 -27.34
N ASP A 184 3.80 20.31 -26.92
CA ASP A 184 3.37 20.08 -25.54
C ASP A 184 3.04 18.59 -25.34
N ILE A 185 3.83 17.92 -24.51
CA ILE A 185 3.72 16.49 -24.26
C ILE A 185 3.24 16.28 -22.83
N LYS A 186 2.20 15.47 -22.64
CA LYS A 186 1.68 15.07 -21.35
C LYS A 186 1.62 13.55 -21.25
N THR A 187 1.94 13.04 -20.07
CA THR A 187 1.85 11.63 -19.74
C THR A 187 1.01 11.45 -18.48
N GLY A 188 0.49 10.26 -18.28
CA GLY A 188 -0.27 9.92 -17.08
C GLY A 188 -0.87 8.54 -17.24
N GLY A 189 -1.58 8.09 -16.21
CA GLY A 189 -2.17 6.76 -16.23
C GLY A 189 -3.33 6.63 -15.27
N GLU A 190 -3.93 5.45 -15.31
CA GLU A 190 -5.01 5.04 -14.42
C GLU A 190 -4.91 3.53 -14.18
N TYR A 191 -5.43 3.08 -13.06
CA TYR A 191 -5.40 1.67 -12.67
C TYR A 191 -6.72 1.22 -12.07
N TRP A 192 -6.93 -0.07 -12.13
CA TRP A 192 -7.95 -0.80 -11.40
C TRP A 192 -7.34 -2.09 -10.84
N TYR A 193 -7.76 -2.49 -9.65
CA TYR A 193 -7.45 -3.81 -9.08
C TYR A 193 -8.59 -4.26 -8.16
N GLY A 194 -8.72 -5.57 -7.99
CA GLY A 194 -9.70 -6.16 -7.08
C GLY A 194 -9.97 -7.62 -7.34
N CYS A 195 -10.75 -8.24 -6.47
CA CYS A 195 -11.21 -9.62 -6.61
C CYS A 195 -12.62 -9.73 -7.26
N ASP A 196 -13.30 -8.61 -7.51
CA ASP A 196 -14.61 -8.57 -8.17
C ASP A 196 -14.46 -8.09 -9.61
N ILE A 197 -14.25 -9.04 -10.54
CA ILE A 197 -13.97 -8.74 -11.96
C ILE A 197 -15.14 -8.06 -12.67
N GLU A 198 -16.37 -8.18 -12.16
CA GLU A 198 -17.53 -7.49 -12.73
C GLU A 198 -17.43 -5.96 -12.63
N LYS A 199 -16.62 -5.46 -11.68
CA LYS A 199 -16.33 -4.03 -11.52
C LYS A 199 -15.22 -3.52 -12.43
N PHE A 200 -14.53 -4.40 -13.15
CA PHE A 200 -13.49 -4.01 -14.08
C PHE A 200 -14.07 -3.60 -15.44
N SER A 201 -13.92 -2.34 -15.79
CA SER A 201 -14.30 -1.81 -17.09
C SER A 201 -13.06 -1.31 -17.85
N PRO A 202 -12.47 -2.12 -18.74
CA PRO A 202 -11.30 -1.71 -19.53
C PRO A 202 -11.55 -0.42 -20.31
N LYS A 203 -12.76 -0.26 -20.84
CA LYS A 203 -13.15 0.92 -21.60
C LYS A 203 -13.13 2.18 -20.73
N GLU A 204 -13.78 2.13 -19.58
CA GLU A 204 -13.84 3.29 -18.67
C GLU A 204 -12.45 3.65 -18.15
N LEU A 205 -11.60 2.63 -17.89
CA LEU A 205 -10.24 2.85 -17.42
C LEU A 205 -9.41 3.60 -18.48
N GLY A 206 -9.43 3.16 -19.74
CA GLY A 206 -8.74 3.83 -20.85
C GLY A 206 -9.26 5.24 -21.11
N GLU A 207 -10.59 5.44 -21.12
CA GLU A 207 -11.19 6.77 -21.29
C GLU A 207 -10.84 7.73 -20.15
N THR A 208 -10.80 7.23 -18.91
CA THR A 208 -10.47 8.03 -17.72
C THR A 208 -9.00 8.46 -17.75
N ALA A 209 -8.09 7.53 -18.05
CA ALA A 209 -6.67 7.82 -18.21
C ALA A 209 -6.45 8.91 -19.28
N GLY A 210 -7.07 8.76 -20.45
CA GLY A 210 -6.91 9.73 -21.53
C GLY A 210 -7.46 11.13 -21.19
N LYS A 211 -8.63 11.20 -20.54
CA LYS A 211 -9.18 12.48 -20.06
C LYS A 211 -8.27 13.16 -19.04
N LYS A 212 -7.71 12.37 -18.10
CA LYS A 212 -6.76 12.86 -17.09
C LYS A 212 -5.52 13.46 -17.76
N ILE A 213 -4.89 12.75 -18.69
CA ILE A 213 -3.69 13.19 -19.42
C ILE A 213 -3.99 14.50 -20.19
N VAL A 214 -5.05 14.52 -20.98
CA VAL A 214 -5.39 15.66 -21.84
C VAL A 214 -5.80 16.90 -21.03
N SER A 215 -6.35 16.75 -19.84
CA SER A 215 -6.71 17.87 -18.97
C SER A 215 -5.51 18.73 -18.57
N HIS A 216 -4.30 18.19 -18.60
CA HIS A 216 -3.04 18.89 -18.30
C HIS A 216 -2.40 19.58 -19.53
N MET A 217 -3.02 19.47 -20.72
CA MET A 217 -2.47 20.13 -21.91
C MET A 217 -2.47 21.65 -21.73
N GLY A 218 -1.36 22.28 -22.15
CA GLY A 218 -1.17 23.72 -22.03
C GLY A 218 -0.79 24.20 -20.63
N ALA A 219 -0.44 23.27 -19.72
CA ALA A 219 0.02 23.61 -18.38
C ALA A 219 1.24 24.55 -18.41
N LYS A 220 1.30 25.46 -17.45
CA LYS A 220 2.37 26.45 -17.30
C LYS A 220 2.75 26.58 -15.82
N SER A 221 4.00 27.01 -15.60
CA SER A 221 4.41 27.43 -14.27
C SER A 221 3.71 28.74 -13.87
N ILE A 222 3.63 28.98 -12.56
CA ILE A 222 3.02 30.18 -11.97
C ILE A 222 4.03 30.91 -11.09
N PRO A 223 3.87 32.23 -10.84
CA PRO A 223 4.70 32.94 -9.89
C PRO A 223 4.62 32.35 -8.47
N SER A 224 5.75 32.38 -7.76
CA SER A 224 5.84 31.92 -6.37
C SER A 224 4.92 32.74 -5.47
N ALA A 225 4.11 32.05 -4.64
CA ALA A 225 3.18 32.69 -3.71
C ALA A 225 2.79 31.75 -2.56
N GLU A 226 2.31 32.33 -1.47
CA GLU A 226 1.47 31.60 -0.50
C GLU A 226 0.04 31.56 -1.01
N MET A 227 -0.51 30.35 -1.17
CA MET A 227 -1.87 30.18 -1.70
C MET A 227 -2.62 29.03 -1.01
N ASN A 228 -3.94 29.04 -1.11
CA ASN A 228 -4.77 27.94 -0.63
C ASN A 228 -4.45 26.69 -1.44
N VAL A 229 -4.12 25.60 -0.77
CA VAL A 229 -3.75 24.32 -1.39
C VAL A 229 -4.79 23.26 -1.06
N VAL A 230 -5.32 22.66 -2.10
CA VAL A 230 -6.13 21.44 -2.04
C VAL A 230 -5.28 20.32 -2.61
N PHE A 231 -5.09 19.25 -1.86
CA PHE A 231 -4.53 18.02 -2.42
C PHE A 231 -5.66 17.12 -2.88
N GLU A 232 -5.62 16.70 -4.13
CA GLU A 232 -6.53 15.70 -4.65
C GLU A 232 -6.24 14.34 -4.01
N ASN A 233 -7.20 13.44 -4.08
CA ASN A 233 -7.14 12.15 -3.36
C ASN A 233 -5.87 11.36 -3.62
N GLU A 234 -5.38 11.24 -4.86
CA GLU A 234 -4.13 10.53 -5.18
C GLU A 234 -2.91 11.24 -4.58
N ALA A 235 -2.77 12.55 -4.81
CA ALA A 235 -1.66 13.33 -4.29
C ALA A 235 -1.59 13.30 -2.74
N MET A 236 -2.73 13.38 -2.05
CA MET A 236 -2.76 13.27 -0.59
C MET A 236 -2.47 11.85 -0.11
N SER A 237 -2.91 10.83 -0.86
CA SER A 237 -2.58 9.43 -0.58
C SER A 237 -1.08 9.17 -0.66
N ASP A 238 -0.39 9.74 -1.65
CA ASP A 238 1.06 9.61 -1.82
C ASP A 238 1.85 10.31 -0.72
N ILE A 239 1.40 11.50 -0.29
CA ILE A 239 1.96 12.17 0.89
C ILE A 239 1.75 11.32 2.15
N LEU A 240 0.54 10.78 2.35
CA LEU A 240 0.23 9.92 3.49
C LEU A 240 1.08 8.65 3.48
N ALA A 241 1.28 8.02 2.34
CA ALA A 241 2.15 6.86 2.17
C ALA A 241 3.60 7.18 2.55
N THR A 242 4.14 8.28 2.03
CA THR A 242 5.51 8.72 2.28
C THR A 242 5.78 8.94 3.76
N PHE A 243 4.85 9.54 4.48
CA PHE A 243 4.99 9.82 5.90
C PHE A 243 4.37 8.76 6.82
N SER A 244 3.84 7.66 6.31
CA SER A 244 3.22 6.60 7.13
C SER A 244 4.13 6.06 8.22
N GLY A 245 5.44 6.02 7.97
CA GLY A 245 6.46 5.58 8.93
C GLY A 245 6.49 6.37 10.25
N VAL A 246 5.96 7.60 10.29
CA VAL A 246 5.89 8.36 11.56
C VAL A 246 4.93 7.74 12.56
N PHE A 247 3.98 6.92 12.09
CA PHE A 247 3.01 6.21 12.92
C PHE A 247 3.51 4.82 13.38
N PHE A 248 4.68 4.39 12.97
CA PHE A 248 5.24 3.10 13.38
C PHE A 248 5.88 3.23 14.77
N ALA A 249 5.45 2.40 15.72
CA ALA A 249 5.97 2.41 17.08
C ALA A 249 7.49 2.21 17.11
N GLU A 250 8.01 1.36 16.25
CA GLU A 250 9.45 1.11 16.14
C GLU A 250 10.25 2.38 15.79
N ASN A 251 9.70 3.23 14.91
CA ASN A 251 10.33 4.50 14.55
C ASN A 251 10.27 5.51 15.71
N ALA A 252 9.13 5.57 16.42
CA ALA A 252 9.01 6.39 17.62
C ALA A 252 10.00 5.97 18.71
N GLN A 253 10.13 4.66 18.97
CA GLN A 253 11.06 4.08 19.93
C GLN A 253 12.55 4.35 19.60
N LYS A 254 12.87 4.59 18.35
CA LYS A 254 14.21 4.93 17.86
C LYS A 254 14.45 6.45 17.75
N GLY A 255 13.46 7.28 18.10
CA GLY A 255 13.54 8.74 17.94
C GLY A 255 13.39 9.22 16.48
N PHE A 256 12.85 8.40 15.60
CA PHE A 256 12.62 8.71 14.18
C PHE A 256 11.18 9.18 13.90
N SER A 257 10.41 9.50 14.93
CA SER A 257 9.07 10.07 14.82
C SER A 257 8.81 11.09 15.92
N MET A 258 8.26 12.24 15.55
CA MET A 258 7.83 13.25 16.49
C MET A 258 6.57 12.85 17.28
N LEU A 259 6.01 11.68 17.03
CA LEU A 259 4.83 11.14 17.72
C LEU A 259 5.17 10.32 18.97
N GLU A 260 6.46 10.16 19.30
CA GLU A 260 6.88 9.55 20.56
C GLU A 260 6.21 10.24 21.76
N GLY A 261 5.58 9.45 22.64
CA GLY A 261 4.87 9.94 23.82
C GLY A 261 3.63 10.80 23.54
N LYS A 262 3.15 10.90 22.30
CA LYS A 262 2.00 11.74 21.92
C LYS A 262 0.65 11.01 21.94
N LYS A 263 0.60 9.72 22.25
CA LYS A 263 -0.66 8.99 22.39
C LYS A 263 -1.60 9.72 23.37
N GLY A 264 -2.84 9.93 22.93
CA GLY A 264 -3.88 10.69 23.64
C GLY A 264 -3.83 12.22 23.41
N ASN A 265 -2.83 12.75 22.72
CA ASN A 265 -2.74 14.18 22.44
C ASN A 265 -3.39 14.54 21.11
N LEU A 266 -3.88 15.77 21.02
CA LEU A 266 -4.36 16.38 19.78
C LEU A 266 -3.13 16.68 18.89
N ILE A 267 -3.04 16.01 17.73
CA ILE A 267 -1.93 16.15 16.77
C ILE A 267 -2.40 16.59 15.39
N GLY A 268 -3.69 16.64 15.16
CA GLY A 268 -4.32 17.01 13.88
C GLY A 268 -5.59 17.82 14.09
N SER A 269 -6.18 18.25 12.99
CA SER A 269 -7.49 18.93 12.99
C SER A 269 -8.57 18.03 13.59
N GLU A 270 -9.54 18.61 14.31
CA GLU A 270 -10.64 17.86 14.95
C GLU A 270 -11.56 17.12 13.95
N ILE A 271 -11.52 17.47 12.67
CA ILE A 271 -12.25 16.76 11.61
C ILE A 271 -11.45 15.58 11.01
N LEU A 272 -10.16 15.44 11.39
CA LEU A 272 -9.29 14.43 10.83
C LEU A 272 -9.47 13.09 11.53
N ASN A 273 -9.80 12.06 10.76
CA ASN A 273 -9.74 10.66 11.15
C ASN A 273 -8.80 9.92 10.20
N ILE A 274 -7.83 9.19 10.75
CA ILE A 274 -6.98 8.26 10.00
C ILE A 274 -7.17 6.86 10.55
N LYS A 275 -7.45 5.91 9.67
CA LYS A 275 -7.58 4.49 10.00
C LYS A 275 -6.44 3.66 9.43
N ASP A 276 -6.16 2.56 10.12
CA ASP A 276 -5.51 1.38 9.57
C ASP A 276 -6.49 0.22 9.69
N ASP A 277 -7.01 -0.25 8.55
CA ASP A 277 -8.14 -1.16 8.46
C ASP A 277 -7.80 -2.37 7.58
N GLY A 278 -7.35 -3.46 8.20
CA GLY A 278 -6.96 -4.68 7.49
C GLY A 278 -8.11 -5.42 6.80
N ILE A 279 -9.35 -5.03 7.07
CA ILE A 279 -10.57 -5.64 6.53
C ILE A 279 -11.40 -4.70 5.64
N CYS A 280 -10.78 -3.62 5.16
CA CYS A 280 -11.45 -2.61 4.35
C CYS A 280 -11.83 -3.17 2.96
N GLU A 281 -13.10 -3.56 2.77
CA GLU A 281 -13.60 -4.07 1.49
C GLU A 281 -13.49 -3.04 0.34
N LYS A 282 -13.56 -1.73 0.66
CA LYS A 282 -13.51 -0.66 -0.34
C LYS A 282 -12.16 -0.48 -0.98
N SER A 283 -11.11 -0.91 -0.30
CA SER A 283 -9.74 -0.83 -0.82
C SER A 283 -9.44 -1.91 -1.87
N GLY A 284 -10.29 -2.93 -2.01
CA GLY A 284 -10.00 -4.09 -2.84
C GLY A 284 -8.90 -5.01 -2.29
N TYR A 285 -8.39 -4.75 -1.08
CA TYR A 285 -7.36 -5.54 -0.43
C TYR A 285 -7.70 -5.75 1.06
N SER A 286 -7.86 -6.99 1.47
CA SER A 286 -8.16 -7.37 2.85
C SER A 286 -7.41 -8.63 3.23
N ILE A 287 -6.94 -8.69 4.48
CA ILE A 287 -6.20 -9.82 5.04
C ILE A 287 -6.69 -10.11 6.46
N PRO A 288 -6.69 -11.37 6.92
CA PRO A 288 -7.19 -11.70 8.26
C PRO A 288 -6.13 -11.56 9.37
N PHE A 289 -4.84 -11.68 9.05
CA PHE A 289 -3.74 -11.63 10.00
C PHE A 289 -2.45 -11.15 9.33
N ASP A 290 -1.53 -10.66 10.15
CA ASP A 290 -0.20 -10.24 9.72
C ASP A 290 0.80 -11.42 9.62
N SER A 291 2.05 -11.14 9.27
CA SER A 291 3.10 -12.16 9.13
C SER A 291 3.60 -12.73 10.47
N GLU A 292 3.09 -12.25 11.60
CA GLU A 292 3.34 -12.81 12.94
C GLU A 292 2.15 -13.62 13.45
N GLY A 293 1.07 -13.74 12.65
CA GLY A 293 -0.16 -14.44 12.99
C GLY A 293 -1.12 -13.65 13.87
N VAL A 294 -0.88 -12.36 14.08
CA VAL A 294 -1.78 -11.47 14.84
C VAL A 294 -2.94 -11.04 13.96
N ALA A 295 -4.16 -11.17 14.47
CA ALA A 295 -5.34 -10.71 13.75
C ALA A 295 -5.25 -9.22 13.43
N VAL A 296 -5.50 -8.83 12.17
CA VAL A 296 -5.59 -7.42 11.79
C VAL A 296 -6.84 -6.78 12.39
N GLN A 297 -6.85 -5.47 12.47
CA GLN A 297 -7.91 -4.72 13.13
C GLN A 297 -8.39 -3.60 12.21
N ASN A 298 -9.66 -3.19 12.40
CA ASN A 298 -10.14 -1.88 11.96
C ASN A 298 -9.95 -0.91 13.12
N LYS A 299 -8.93 -0.05 13.05
CA LYS A 299 -8.56 0.82 14.16
C LYS A 299 -8.32 2.26 13.73
N TYR A 300 -8.70 3.19 14.58
CA TYR A 300 -8.30 4.57 14.43
C TYR A 300 -6.85 4.76 14.90
N VAL A 301 -6.00 5.26 14.01
CA VAL A 301 -4.68 5.77 14.35
C VAL A 301 -4.79 7.22 14.85
N ILE A 302 -5.58 8.02 14.12
CA ILE A 302 -6.04 9.35 14.57
C ILE A 302 -7.57 9.34 14.58
N GLU A 303 -8.19 9.79 15.66
CA GLU A 303 -9.62 9.98 15.76
C GLU A 303 -9.90 11.38 16.24
N LYS A 304 -10.63 12.18 15.45
CA LYS A 304 -10.91 13.60 15.72
C LYS A 304 -9.65 14.39 16.10
N GLY A 305 -8.59 14.20 15.32
CA GLY A 305 -7.28 14.82 15.52
C GLY A 305 -6.44 14.27 16.66
N VAL A 306 -6.97 13.36 17.48
CA VAL A 306 -6.27 12.76 18.62
C VAL A 306 -5.56 11.48 18.22
N LEU A 307 -4.25 11.37 18.51
CA LEU A 307 -3.49 10.13 18.30
C LEU A 307 -3.97 9.04 19.24
N LYS A 308 -4.59 7.99 18.71
CA LYS A 308 -5.15 6.89 19.50
C LYS A 308 -4.15 5.78 19.73
N THR A 309 -3.35 5.46 18.72
CA THR A 309 -2.30 4.44 18.80
C THR A 309 -1.23 4.69 17.76
N LEU A 310 -0.07 4.11 17.98
CA LEU A 310 0.91 3.81 16.92
C LEU A 310 0.61 2.41 16.35
N LEU A 311 1.26 2.05 15.26
CA LEU A 311 1.19 0.72 14.67
C LEU A 311 2.32 -0.13 15.26
N TYR A 312 1.98 -1.32 15.73
CA TYR A 312 2.87 -2.21 16.46
C TYR A 312 2.95 -3.59 15.79
N ASN A 313 4.16 -4.12 15.69
CA ASN A 313 4.44 -5.54 15.59
C ASN A 313 4.67 -6.13 17.01
N LEU A 314 4.90 -7.45 17.15
CA LEU A 314 5.12 -8.08 18.45
C LEU A 314 6.33 -7.51 19.19
N LYS A 315 7.44 -7.27 18.48
CA LYS A 315 8.69 -6.76 19.06
C LYS A 315 8.52 -5.35 19.62
N SER A 316 7.94 -4.44 18.86
CA SER A 316 7.71 -3.06 19.30
C SER A 316 6.64 -2.98 20.37
N ALA A 317 5.60 -3.81 20.31
CA ALA A 317 4.57 -3.91 21.33
C ALA A 317 5.13 -4.36 22.69
N SER A 318 5.99 -5.38 22.69
CA SER A 318 6.68 -5.85 23.90
C SER A 318 7.52 -4.78 24.57
N LYS A 319 8.22 -3.94 23.81
CA LYS A 319 9.03 -2.84 24.34
C LYS A 319 8.19 -1.78 25.07
N ASP A 320 7.00 -1.49 24.54
CA ASP A 320 6.08 -0.51 25.13
C ASP A 320 5.09 -1.13 26.14
N ASN A 321 5.26 -2.42 26.48
CA ASN A 321 4.34 -3.18 27.35
C ASN A 321 2.87 -3.08 26.89
N THR A 322 2.64 -3.19 25.60
CA THR A 322 1.32 -3.17 24.97
C THR A 322 1.12 -4.40 24.08
N VAL A 323 0.03 -4.45 23.34
CA VAL A 323 -0.28 -5.55 22.40
C VAL A 323 0.02 -5.12 20.96
N SER A 324 0.40 -6.09 20.11
CA SER A 324 0.53 -5.88 18.67
C SER A 324 -0.81 -5.42 18.07
N THR A 325 -0.73 -4.57 17.08
CA THR A 325 -1.90 -4.05 16.35
C THR A 325 -2.17 -4.80 15.05
N GLY A 326 -1.50 -5.95 14.82
CA GLY A 326 -1.60 -6.71 13.58
C GLY A 326 -0.91 -6.02 12.40
N ASN A 327 0.26 -5.44 12.66
CA ASN A 327 1.02 -4.66 11.68
C ASN A 327 2.45 -5.19 11.48
N GLY A 328 2.74 -6.43 11.88
CA GLY A 328 4.03 -7.09 11.66
C GLY A 328 4.07 -7.82 10.33
N PHE A 329 4.72 -7.25 9.30
CA PHE A 329 4.75 -7.85 7.96
C PHE A 329 6.17 -8.17 7.49
N LYS A 330 6.26 -9.17 6.60
CA LYS A 330 7.47 -9.54 5.87
C LYS A 330 7.31 -9.21 4.39
N ALA A 331 8.29 -8.60 3.78
CA ALA A 331 8.31 -8.39 2.33
C ALA A 331 8.40 -9.72 1.53
N GLY A 332 8.80 -10.80 2.18
CA GLY A 332 8.87 -12.15 1.65
C GLY A 332 9.47 -13.10 2.68
N LEU A 333 9.52 -14.38 2.35
CA LEU A 333 10.04 -15.42 3.25
C LEU A 333 11.47 -15.14 3.77
N LYS A 334 12.28 -14.45 2.99
CA LYS A 334 13.69 -14.12 3.31
C LYS A 334 13.85 -12.85 4.17
N SER A 335 12.77 -12.10 4.38
CA SER A 335 12.82 -10.78 5.01
C SER A 335 12.49 -10.86 6.50
N PRO A 336 13.08 -9.99 7.34
CA PRO A 336 12.65 -9.82 8.72
C PRO A 336 11.24 -9.23 8.78
N VAL A 337 10.60 -9.37 9.94
CA VAL A 337 9.35 -8.67 10.23
C VAL A 337 9.64 -7.19 10.44
N VAL A 338 8.88 -6.34 9.78
CA VAL A 338 8.87 -4.89 9.97
C VAL A 338 7.45 -4.42 10.25
N THR A 339 7.32 -3.27 10.91
CA THR A 339 6.01 -2.64 11.05
C THR A 339 5.62 -1.98 9.72
N THR A 340 4.42 -2.27 9.22
CA THR A 340 3.86 -1.60 8.04
C THR A 340 2.34 -1.46 8.15
N CYS A 341 1.75 -0.71 7.26
CA CYS A 341 0.31 -0.48 7.21
C CYS A 341 -0.44 -1.68 6.61
N THR A 342 -1.74 -1.75 6.86
CA THR A 342 -2.71 -2.55 6.10
C THR A 342 -3.38 -1.65 5.05
N ASN A 343 -4.62 -1.20 5.26
CA ASN A 343 -5.23 -0.14 4.49
C ASN A 343 -5.21 1.13 5.36
N PHE A 344 -4.30 2.02 5.06
CA PHE A 344 -4.04 3.23 5.85
C PHE A 344 -4.59 4.45 5.11
N TYR A 345 -5.65 5.05 5.66
CA TYR A 345 -6.35 6.09 4.91
C TYR A 345 -6.99 7.16 5.79
N ILE A 346 -7.17 8.35 5.19
CA ILE A 346 -8.00 9.42 5.74
C ILE A 346 -9.48 9.06 5.46
N GLU A 347 -10.31 9.02 6.50
CA GLU A 347 -11.74 8.81 6.32
C GLU A 347 -12.38 9.95 5.52
N LYS A 348 -13.42 9.62 4.75
CA LYS A 348 -14.21 10.60 4.00
C LYS A 348 -14.85 11.63 4.94
N GLY A 349 -14.92 12.86 4.46
CA GLY A 349 -15.71 13.92 5.09
C GLY A 349 -17.16 13.99 4.58
N ASP A 350 -17.80 15.09 4.87
CA ASP A 350 -19.23 15.32 4.63
C ASP A 350 -19.50 16.23 3.40
N CYS A 351 -18.47 16.68 2.69
CA CYS A 351 -18.61 17.54 1.52
C CYS A 351 -18.03 16.88 0.26
N THR A 352 -18.43 17.35 -0.89
CA THR A 352 -17.85 16.91 -2.16
C THR A 352 -16.57 17.71 -2.50
N LYS A 353 -15.69 17.15 -3.36
CA LYS A 353 -14.56 17.89 -3.95
C LYS A 353 -15.03 19.24 -4.56
N ASN A 354 -16.17 19.26 -5.24
CA ASN A 354 -16.72 20.48 -5.81
C ASN A 354 -17.14 21.51 -4.76
N ASP A 355 -17.62 21.09 -3.59
CA ASP A 355 -17.94 22.02 -2.50
C ASP A 355 -16.69 22.67 -1.92
N ILE A 356 -15.59 21.91 -1.83
CA ILE A 356 -14.27 22.47 -1.43
C ILE A 356 -13.85 23.53 -2.44
N ILE A 357 -13.84 23.20 -3.74
CA ILE A 357 -13.42 24.12 -4.81
C ILE A 357 -14.28 25.39 -4.83
N LYS A 358 -15.61 25.25 -4.78
CA LYS A 358 -16.55 26.40 -4.76
C LYS A 358 -16.38 27.29 -3.55
N SER A 359 -15.84 26.79 -2.45
CA SER A 359 -15.62 27.60 -1.24
C SER A 359 -14.39 28.50 -1.31
N LEU A 360 -13.53 28.32 -2.32
CA LEU A 360 -12.27 29.03 -2.47
C LEU A 360 -12.39 30.12 -3.56
N SER A 361 -12.05 31.36 -3.21
CA SER A 361 -11.95 32.44 -4.21
C SER A 361 -10.74 32.28 -5.11
N ASN A 362 -9.60 31.85 -4.53
CA ASN A 362 -8.35 31.54 -5.25
C ASN A 362 -7.62 30.44 -4.54
N GLY A 363 -6.88 29.64 -5.29
CA GLY A 363 -6.05 28.53 -4.77
C GLY A 363 -5.50 27.67 -5.88
N ILE A 364 -4.98 26.53 -5.49
CA ILE A 364 -4.51 25.50 -6.39
C ILE A 364 -5.02 24.15 -5.88
N ILE A 365 -5.45 23.28 -6.80
CA ILE A 365 -5.63 21.87 -6.53
C ILE A 365 -4.44 21.14 -7.13
N ILE A 366 -3.68 20.44 -6.27
CA ILE A 366 -2.55 19.59 -6.63
C ILE A 366 -3.08 18.20 -6.93
N THR A 367 -2.87 17.73 -8.15
CA THR A 367 -3.35 16.43 -8.63
C THR A 367 -2.28 15.35 -8.57
N ASP A 368 -1.02 15.76 -8.65
CA ASP A 368 0.13 14.87 -8.58
C ASP A 368 1.31 15.51 -7.85
N VAL A 369 2.10 14.68 -7.15
CA VAL A 369 3.35 15.08 -6.49
C VAL A 369 4.44 14.08 -6.81
N THR A 370 5.63 14.60 -7.14
CA THR A 370 6.79 13.78 -7.47
C THR A 370 8.01 14.13 -6.63
N GLY A 371 9.01 13.23 -6.61
CA GLY A 371 10.23 13.44 -5.83
C GLY A 371 10.10 13.09 -4.35
N LEU A 372 9.06 12.38 -3.93
CA LEU A 372 8.76 12.03 -2.54
C LEU A 372 9.92 11.36 -1.79
N HIS A 373 10.70 10.48 -2.46
CA HIS A 373 11.83 9.78 -1.85
C HIS A 373 13.07 10.68 -1.62
N ALA A 374 13.16 11.82 -2.28
CA ALA A 374 14.30 12.75 -2.18
C ALA A 374 13.93 14.10 -1.56
N GLY A 375 12.68 14.52 -1.76
CA GLY A 375 12.18 15.82 -1.31
C GLY A 375 11.45 15.79 0.04
N ALA A 376 11.36 14.64 0.70
CA ALA A 376 10.69 14.50 1.99
C ALA A 376 11.67 14.02 3.09
N ASN A 377 11.61 14.65 4.25
CA ASN A 377 12.27 14.18 5.45
C ASN A 377 11.23 13.55 6.39
N THR A 378 11.19 12.22 6.40
CA THR A 378 10.19 11.46 7.16
C THR A 378 10.35 11.58 8.68
N ILE A 379 11.45 12.14 9.21
CA ILE A 379 11.67 12.36 10.64
C ILE A 379 11.11 13.72 11.04
N SER A 380 11.58 14.81 10.40
CA SER A 380 11.12 16.17 10.72
C SER A 380 9.73 16.48 10.18
N GLY A 381 9.27 15.74 9.18
CA GLY A 381 8.02 16.00 8.47
C GLY A 381 8.14 17.01 7.33
N ASP A 382 9.31 17.64 7.14
CA ASP A 382 9.49 18.65 6.11
C ASP A 382 9.52 18.04 4.72
N PHE A 383 8.93 18.75 3.77
CA PHE A 383 8.97 18.34 2.36
C PHE A 383 9.04 19.53 1.41
N SER A 384 9.57 19.27 0.23
CA SER A 384 9.59 20.17 -0.92
C SER A 384 9.48 19.29 -2.17
N LEU A 385 8.30 19.24 -2.76
CA LEU A 385 7.92 18.26 -3.79
C LEU A 385 7.60 18.98 -5.09
N SER A 386 8.05 18.43 -6.21
CA SER A 386 7.54 18.83 -7.51
C SER A 386 6.07 18.49 -7.60
N ALA A 387 5.27 19.37 -8.17
CA ALA A 387 3.83 19.22 -8.22
C ALA A 387 3.24 19.71 -9.54
N GLU A 388 2.06 19.19 -9.86
CA GLU A 388 1.19 19.65 -10.93
C GLU A 388 -0.26 19.66 -10.48
N GLY A 389 -1.10 20.37 -11.23
CA GLY A 389 -2.52 20.48 -10.89
C GLY A 389 -3.22 21.59 -11.65
N PHE A 390 -4.15 22.27 -10.99
CA PHE A 390 -4.98 23.31 -11.63
C PHE A 390 -5.16 24.50 -10.70
N LEU A 391 -5.20 25.71 -11.27
CA LEU A 391 -5.63 26.90 -10.53
C LEU A 391 -7.12 26.82 -10.18
N ILE A 392 -7.44 27.37 -9.02
CA ILE A 392 -8.82 27.62 -8.59
C ILE A 392 -9.03 29.14 -8.60
N GLU A 393 -10.02 29.62 -9.37
CA GLU A 393 -10.37 31.04 -9.44
C GLU A 393 -11.90 31.18 -9.34
N ASN A 394 -12.34 31.97 -8.38
CA ASN A 394 -13.78 32.24 -8.14
C ASN A 394 -14.61 30.94 -7.99
N GLY A 395 -14.07 29.95 -7.29
CA GLY A 395 -14.75 28.68 -7.05
C GLY A 395 -14.80 27.73 -8.25
N ASN A 396 -13.96 27.92 -9.26
CA ASN A 396 -13.87 27.04 -10.42
C ASN A 396 -12.43 26.61 -10.68
N ILE A 397 -12.26 25.38 -11.17
CA ILE A 397 -11.00 24.91 -11.74
C ILE A 397 -10.81 25.64 -13.09
N THR A 398 -9.61 26.20 -13.29
CA THR A 398 -9.32 26.99 -14.50
C THR A 398 -8.13 26.41 -15.26
N SER A 399 -6.94 26.97 -15.13
CA SER A 399 -5.80 26.63 -15.95
C SER A 399 -4.97 25.48 -15.34
N PRO A 400 -4.49 24.51 -16.14
CA PRO A 400 -3.53 23.52 -15.66
C PRO A 400 -2.18 24.17 -15.34
N VAL A 401 -1.52 23.65 -14.33
CA VAL A 401 -0.26 24.14 -13.79
C VAL A 401 0.73 23.00 -13.65
N GLU A 402 1.98 23.25 -14.05
CA GLU A 402 3.09 22.32 -13.91
C GLU A 402 4.40 23.07 -13.57
N GLN A 403 5.47 22.29 -13.34
CA GLN A 403 6.79 22.86 -13.02
C GLN A 403 6.75 23.81 -11.81
N ILE A 404 5.99 23.41 -10.82
CA ILE A 404 5.89 24.07 -9.52
C ILE A 404 6.42 23.17 -8.43
N THR A 405 6.73 23.76 -7.28
CA THR A 405 7.12 23.07 -6.07
C THR A 405 6.16 23.44 -4.95
N VAL A 406 5.59 22.46 -4.27
CA VAL A 406 4.85 22.65 -3.02
C VAL A 406 5.74 22.26 -1.85
N ALA A 407 5.87 23.17 -0.86
CA ALA A 407 6.70 22.95 0.31
C ALA A 407 5.91 23.16 1.61
N GLY A 408 6.20 22.32 2.59
CA GLY A 408 5.52 22.35 3.88
C GLY A 408 6.06 21.34 4.87
N ASN A 409 5.26 21.06 5.88
CA ASN A 409 5.54 20.06 6.90
C ASN A 409 4.32 19.15 7.10
N PHE A 410 4.52 17.86 7.12
CA PHE A 410 3.45 16.88 7.24
C PHE A 410 2.63 17.01 8.53
N TYR A 411 3.29 17.25 9.65
CA TYR A 411 2.59 17.44 10.93
C TYR A 411 1.75 18.72 10.96
N ASP A 412 2.14 19.73 10.19
CA ASP A 412 1.35 20.94 10.05
C ASP A 412 0.19 20.72 9.06
N ILE A 413 0.36 19.92 8.01
CA ILE A 413 -0.77 19.47 7.18
C ILE A 413 -1.85 18.85 8.06
N LEU A 414 -1.49 17.87 8.92
CA LEU A 414 -2.48 17.20 9.79
C LEU A 414 -3.28 18.18 10.64
N LYS A 415 -2.64 19.25 11.14
CA LYS A 415 -3.29 20.28 11.98
C LYS A 415 -4.14 21.27 11.19
N ASN A 416 -3.72 21.59 9.97
CA ASN A 416 -4.30 22.65 9.15
C ASN A 416 -5.36 22.14 8.18
N ILE A 417 -5.76 20.87 8.22
CA ILE A 417 -6.87 20.36 7.43
C ILE A 417 -8.15 21.12 7.82
N GLU A 418 -8.74 21.83 6.86
CA GLU A 418 -9.94 22.63 7.04
C GLU A 418 -11.20 21.94 6.46
N LYS A 419 -11.03 21.13 5.38
CA LYS A 419 -12.12 20.38 4.76
C LYS A 419 -11.62 19.06 4.21
N ILE A 420 -12.49 18.06 4.28
CA ILE A 420 -12.25 16.71 3.76
C ILE A 420 -13.44 16.34 2.87
N ALA A 421 -13.18 15.90 1.66
CA ALA A 421 -14.22 15.48 0.71
C ALA A 421 -14.67 14.01 0.96
N ASP A 422 -15.61 13.54 0.11
CA ASP A 422 -16.17 12.19 0.19
C ASP A 422 -15.59 11.19 -0.83
N ASP A 423 -14.65 11.63 -1.65
CA ASP A 423 -14.08 10.97 -2.84
C ASP A 423 -12.83 10.13 -2.54
N VAL A 424 -12.86 9.28 -1.51
CA VAL A 424 -11.72 8.43 -1.16
C VAL A 424 -11.31 7.54 -2.33
N LYS A 425 -10.04 7.62 -2.72
CA LYS A 425 -9.39 6.73 -3.67
C LYS A 425 -8.25 6.00 -2.98
N PHE A 426 -8.09 4.70 -3.26
CA PHE A 426 -7.03 3.87 -2.69
C PHE A 426 -5.93 3.63 -3.73
N SER A 427 -4.67 3.65 -3.29
CA SER A 427 -3.52 3.26 -4.11
C SER A 427 -3.52 1.77 -4.43
N MET A 428 -2.77 1.36 -5.43
CA MET A 428 -2.48 -0.06 -5.63
C MET A 428 -1.78 -0.65 -4.40
N PRO A 429 -2.04 -1.95 -4.08
CA PRO A 429 -1.31 -2.63 -3.02
C PRO A 429 0.19 -2.62 -3.25
N SER A 430 0.96 -2.35 -2.21
CA SER A 430 2.42 -2.34 -2.22
C SER A 430 2.98 -3.08 -1.02
N GLY A 431 4.30 -3.28 -0.96
CA GLY A 431 4.96 -3.86 0.21
C GLY A 431 4.83 -3.03 1.50
N MET A 432 4.33 -1.80 1.40
CA MET A 432 4.08 -0.91 2.54
C MET A 432 2.59 -0.88 2.95
N GLY A 433 1.72 -1.59 2.25
CA GLY A 433 0.26 -1.57 2.43
C GLY A 433 -0.47 -0.86 1.31
N VAL A 434 -1.73 -0.55 1.55
CA VAL A 434 -2.60 0.24 0.68
C VAL A 434 -2.86 1.58 1.35
N PHE A 435 -2.73 2.66 0.61
CA PHE A 435 -2.97 4.00 1.11
C PHE A 435 -4.19 4.62 0.46
N GLY A 436 -4.91 5.45 1.20
CA GLY A 436 -6.10 6.08 0.67
C GLY A 436 -6.34 7.47 1.25
N SER A 437 -6.87 8.34 0.44
CA SER A 437 -7.32 9.67 0.87
C SER A 437 -8.50 10.14 0.05
N PRO A 438 -9.39 10.94 0.61
CA PRO A 438 -10.24 11.85 -0.15
C PRO A 438 -9.45 13.10 -0.53
N THR A 439 -10.03 13.96 -1.37
CA THR A 439 -9.54 15.31 -1.60
C THR A 439 -9.59 16.12 -0.31
N VAL A 440 -8.49 16.86 0.01
CA VAL A 440 -8.31 17.54 1.30
C VAL A 440 -7.87 18.99 1.07
N PHE A 441 -8.54 19.95 1.70
CA PHE A 441 -8.09 21.34 1.78
C PHE A 441 -7.27 21.55 3.05
N VAL A 442 -6.02 21.98 2.90
CA VAL A 442 -5.03 22.10 3.97
C VAL A 442 -4.66 23.55 4.33
N GLY A 443 -5.47 24.50 3.90
CA GLY A 443 -5.18 25.91 4.15
C GLY A 443 -4.10 26.48 3.22
N LYS A 444 -3.33 27.45 3.70
CA LYS A 444 -2.28 28.10 2.90
C LYS A 444 -0.95 27.36 3.01
N MET A 445 -0.29 27.22 1.87
CA MET A 445 1.06 26.67 1.75
C MET A 445 1.91 27.50 0.78
N SER A 446 3.22 27.32 0.85
CA SER A 446 4.17 27.88 -0.10
C SER A 446 4.15 27.07 -1.41
N VAL A 447 3.83 27.73 -2.50
CA VAL A 447 3.92 27.18 -3.85
C VAL A 447 4.93 28.03 -4.62
N SER A 448 5.99 27.39 -5.12
CA SER A 448 7.05 28.05 -5.85
C SER A 448 7.01 27.65 -7.32
N GLY A 449 7.12 28.61 -8.20
CA GLY A 449 7.25 28.44 -9.64
C GLY A 449 8.16 29.50 -10.25
N MET A 450 8.16 29.61 -11.56
CA MET A 450 9.02 30.59 -12.29
C MET A 450 8.39 31.97 -12.35
#